data_7bdcfa33d7c1b16a4a5ae593e5121750
#
_entry.id   7bdcfa33d7c1b16a4a5ae593e5121750
#
_cell.length_a   1.000
_cell.length_b   1.000
_cell.length_c   1.000
_cell.angle_alpha   90.00
_cell.angle_beta   90.00
_cell.angle_gamma   90.00
#
_symmetry.space_group_name_H-M   'P 1'
#
loop_
_entity.id
_entity.type
_entity.pdbx_description
1 polymer ?
#
loop_
_entity_poly.entity_id
_entity_poly.type
_entity_poly.pdbx_seq_one_letter_code
_entity_poly.pdbx_strand_id
1 'polypeptide(L)'
;MILLGSTGSIGVNTLNIARKFNLNVEVLVAGRNIELLNQQIKEFKPKKVVIDKAEDVSLVCHNNVSFGENAILEAIENSTSQTVVNALVGFLGLKPTLKAVECGKKIALANKESLVVAGKFIDQTKLKPIDSEHFGLWYLLQDKKIDSMMITASGGSFRDYPLNDLKNVSIKEALSHPNWSMGNKITIDSATMTNKIFELMEAAWLFDIRKLDAIIETKSLIHAFINFSDGSTTAHIANASMQLPIAYAILGSCDEQILKPVDLVEVANLEFRKIETSRYPIWEIKDEILNNLDLGVVLNAANEVAVSK
;
A
#
# COMPACT_ATOMS: atom_id res chain seq x y z
N MET A 1 13.41 7.77 11.26
CA MET A 1 12.89 6.67 10.42
C MET A 1 13.70 6.50 9.14
N ILE A 2 13.61 5.33 8.51
CA ILE A 2 14.12 5.04 7.17
C ILE A 2 12.93 5.13 6.22
N LEU A 3 13.04 5.87 5.12
CA LEU A 3 11.98 5.97 4.11
C LEU A 3 12.48 5.43 2.77
N LEU A 4 11.92 4.31 2.35
CA LEU A 4 12.19 3.66 1.08
C LEU A 4 11.14 4.10 0.06
N GLY A 5 11.57 4.72 -1.05
CA GLY A 5 10.68 5.25 -2.08
C GLY A 5 10.16 6.68 -1.78
N SER A 6 11.04 7.57 -1.28
CA SER A 6 10.67 8.91 -0.78
C SER A 6 10.02 9.83 -1.81
N THR A 7 10.31 9.66 -3.09
CA THR A 7 9.77 10.50 -4.17
C THR A 7 8.49 9.97 -4.81
N GLY A 8 8.03 8.78 -4.38
CA GLY A 8 6.73 8.23 -4.79
C GLY A 8 5.57 8.84 -3.99
N SER A 9 4.33 8.52 -4.39
CA SER A 9 3.11 9.05 -3.74
C SER A 9 3.09 8.77 -2.22
N ILE A 10 3.34 7.53 -1.80
CA ILE A 10 3.41 7.15 -0.37
C ILE A 10 4.57 7.87 0.32
N GLY A 11 5.74 7.95 -0.33
CA GLY A 11 6.91 8.65 0.22
C GLY A 11 6.65 10.12 0.50
N VAL A 12 6.03 10.83 -0.45
CA VAL A 12 5.65 12.24 -0.28
C VAL A 12 4.63 12.41 0.85
N ASN A 13 3.61 11.56 0.94
CA ASN A 13 2.65 11.58 2.04
C ASN A 13 3.33 11.26 3.39
N THR A 14 4.29 10.34 3.41
CA THR A 14 5.10 10.04 4.60
C THR A 14 5.88 11.27 5.07
N LEU A 15 6.50 12.00 4.15
CA LEU A 15 7.22 13.24 4.48
C LEU A 15 6.29 14.37 4.93
N ASN A 16 5.04 14.42 4.43
CA ASN A 16 4.03 15.35 4.95
C ASN A 16 3.70 15.06 6.43
N ILE A 17 3.56 13.78 6.79
CA ILE A 17 3.38 13.37 8.20
C ILE A 17 4.65 13.66 9.01
N ALA A 18 5.83 13.36 8.46
CA ALA A 18 7.10 13.67 9.13
C ALA A 18 7.25 15.16 9.44
N ARG A 19 6.87 16.03 8.50
CA ARG A 19 6.86 17.49 8.68
C ARG A 19 5.88 17.93 9.75
N LYS A 20 4.63 17.41 9.69
CA LYS A 20 3.57 17.78 10.63
C LYS A 20 3.96 17.43 12.08
N PHE A 21 4.57 16.28 12.30
CA PHE A 21 4.93 15.76 13.62
C PHE A 21 6.43 15.93 13.96
N ASN A 22 7.16 16.70 13.19
CA ASN A 22 8.61 16.95 13.37
C ASN A 22 9.43 15.67 13.56
N LEU A 23 9.17 14.66 12.73
CA LEU A 23 9.84 13.35 12.82
C LEU A 23 11.21 13.38 12.14
N ASN A 24 12.20 12.75 12.78
CA ASN A 24 13.52 12.59 12.19
C ASN A 24 13.53 11.56 11.06
N VAL A 25 13.95 11.97 9.87
CA VAL A 25 14.15 11.09 8.70
C VAL A 25 15.66 10.86 8.54
N GLU A 26 16.13 9.68 8.97
CA GLU A 26 17.56 9.36 8.98
C GLU A 26 18.07 8.92 7.61
N VAL A 27 17.25 8.17 6.86
CA VAL A 27 17.61 7.65 5.54
C VAL A 27 16.51 7.96 4.55
N LEU A 28 16.89 8.47 3.38
CA LEU A 28 16.03 8.61 2.20
C LEU A 28 16.51 7.68 1.09
N VAL A 29 15.59 6.88 0.56
CA VAL A 29 15.82 6.06 -0.63
C VAL A 29 14.89 6.54 -1.74
N ALA A 30 15.43 6.84 -2.91
CA ALA A 30 14.68 7.27 -4.08
C ALA A 30 15.16 6.58 -5.36
N GLY A 31 14.28 6.49 -6.36
CA GLY A 31 14.62 6.05 -7.69
C GLY A 31 15.20 7.18 -8.55
N ARG A 32 14.46 7.60 -9.58
CA ARG A 32 14.95 8.48 -10.64
C ARG A 32 14.64 9.97 -10.45
N ASN A 33 13.73 10.33 -9.54
CA ASN A 33 13.35 11.74 -9.36
C ASN A 33 14.34 12.47 -8.44
N ILE A 34 15.53 12.78 -8.97
CA ILE A 34 16.61 13.40 -8.22
C ILE A 34 16.27 14.85 -7.83
N GLU A 35 15.52 15.57 -8.65
CA GLU A 35 15.11 16.93 -8.34
C GLU A 35 14.28 17.00 -7.06
N LEU A 36 13.22 16.18 -6.96
CA LEU A 36 12.40 16.10 -5.75
C LEU A 36 13.20 15.56 -4.56
N LEU A 37 14.09 14.57 -4.78
CA LEU A 37 14.96 14.05 -3.74
C LEU A 37 15.86 15.15 -3.15
N ASN A 38 16.44 16.02 -3.99
CA ASN A 38 17.27 17.13 -3.53
C ASN A 38 16.48 18.15 -2.70
N GLN A 39 15.21 18.39 -3.01
CA GLN A 39 14.32 19.20 -2.17
C GLN A 39 14.09 18.54 -0.80
N GLN A 40 13.81 17.24 -0.78
CA GLN A 40 13.62 16.45 0.44
C GLN A 40 14.90 16.42 1.31
N ILE A 41 16.09 16.30 0.69
CA ILE A 41 17.38 16.34 1.38
C ILE A 41 17.58 17.68 2.09
N LYS A 42 17.33 18.81 1.41
CA LYS A 42 17.47 20.14 1.99
C LYS A 42 16.57 20.34 3.21
N GLU A 43 15.35 19.79 3.15
CA GLU A 43 14.36 19.94 4.20
C GLU A 43 14.64 19.01 5.39
N PHE A 44 14.77 17.72 5.14
CA PHE A 44 14.83 16.70 6.20
C PHE A 44 16.25 16.38 6.68
N LYS A 45 17.28 16.79 5.95
CA LYS A 45 18.71 16.64 6.29
C LYS A 45 19.05 15.21 6.74
N PRO A 46 18.78 14.18 5.92
CA PRO A 46 19.03 12.79 6.28
C PRO A 46 20.52 12.56 6.52
N LYS A 47 20.89 11.53 7.27
CA LYS A 47 22.30 11.10 7.44
C LYS A 47 22.79 10.30 6.23
N LYS A 48 21.90 9.62 5.52
CA LYS A 48 22.21 8.75 4.38
C LYS A 48 21.17 8.91 3.28
N VAL A 49 21.65 8.89 2.05
CA VAL A 49 20.80 8.86 0.85
C VAL A 49 21.19 7.65 0.00
N VAL A 50 20.19 6.94 -0.53
CA VAL A 50 20.40 5.85 -1.48
C VAL A 50 19.56 6.12 -2.73
N ILE A 51 20.16 5.94 -3.90
CA ILE A 51 19.50 6.09 -5.19
C ILE A 51 19.59 4.81 -6.04
N ASP A 52 18.86 4.76 -7.15
CA ASP A 52 18.83 3.60 -8.02
C ASP A 52 20.17 3.42 -8.75
N LYS A 53 20.67 4.48 -9.41
CA LYS A 53 21.76 4.38 -10.37
C LYS A 53 23.02 5.14 -9.95
N ALA A 54 24.19 4.54 -10.23
CA ALA A 54 25.49 5.14 -9.99
C ALA A 54 25.71 6.45 -10.74
N GLU A 55 25.22 6.56 -11.97
CA GLU A 55 25.36 7.70 -12.86
C GLU A 55 24.73 8.98 -12.30
N ASP A 56 23.70 8.83 -11.45
CA ASP A 56 22.95 9.95 -10.87
C ASP A 56 23.57 10.47 -9.56
N VAL A 57 24.60 9.82 -9.01
CA VAL A 57 25.21 10.19 -7.72
C VAL A 57 25.70 11.64 -7.71
N SER A 58 26.31 12.08 -8.81
CA SER A 58 26.83 13.46 -8.93
C SER A 58 25.74 14.54 -8.97
N LEU A 59 24.48 14.15 -9.22
CA LEU A 59 23.33 15.07 -9.27
C LEU A 59 22.67 15.24 -7.89
N VAL A 60 23.04 14.41 -6.90
CA VAL A 60 22.44 14.41 -5.56
C VAL A 60 23.18 15.39 -4.65
N CYS A 61 22.45 16.34 -4.06
CA CYS A 61 23.00 17.36 -3.15
C CYS A 61 23.24 16.80 -1.74
N HIS A 62 24.06 15.75 -1.60
CA HIS A 62 24.37 15.12 -0.31
C HIS A 62 25.76 14.48 -0.33
N ASN A 63 26.48 14.51 0.81
CA ASN A 63 27.86 13.98 0.87
C ASN A 63 27.92 12.47 1.09
N ASN A 64 26.85 11.84 1.63
CA ASN A 64 26.79 10.42 1.94
C ASN A 64 25.72 9.76 1.07
N VAL A 65 26.06 9.54 -0.21
CA VAL A 65 25.20 8.93 -1.21
C VAL A 65 25.74 7.55 -1.58
N SER A 66 24.84 6.56 -1.67
CA SER A 66 25.12 5.23 -2.22
C SER A 66 24.04 4.87 -3.24
N PHE A 67 24.24 3.79 -3.99
CA PHE A 67 23.30 3.38 -5.04
C PHE A 67 23.10 1.87 -5.06
N GLY A 68 21.95 1.48 -5.62
CA GLY A 68 21.59 0.09 -5.87
C GLY A 68 21.01 -0.64 -4.64
N GLU A 69 20.54 -1.86 -4.89
CA GLU A 69 19.80 -2.67 -3.91
C GLU A 69 20.61 -2.98 -2.66
N ASN A 70 21.89 -3.36 -2.80
CA ASN A 70 22.73 -3.68 -1.66
C ASN A 70 22.91 -2.49 -0.72
N ALA A 71 23.03 -1.27 -1.26
CA ALA A 71 23.12 -0.07 -0.47
C ALA A 71 21.85 0.25 0.32
N ILE A 72 20.66 -0.17 -0.17
CA ILE A 72 19.40 -0.11 0.59
C ILE A 72 19.47 -1.05 1.80
N LEU A 73 19.92 -2.29 1.61
CA LEU A 73 20.03 -3.28 2.69
C LEU A 73 21.03 -2.84 3.76
N GLU A 74 22.20 -2.35 3.34
CA GLU A 74 23.21 -1.78 4.25
C GLU A 74 22.68 -0.55 5.01
N ALA A 75 21.90 0.32 4.35
CA ALA A 75 21.32 1.48 5.00
C ALA A 75 20.28 1.09 6.08
N ILE A 76 19.50 0.02 5.84
CA ILE A 76 18.58 -0.53 6.84
C ILE A 76 19.35 -1.11 8.04
N GLU A 77 20.40 -1.89 7.78
CA GLU A 77 21.21 -2.55 8.82
C GLU A 77 21.95 -1.54 9.71
N ASN A 78 22.60 -0.55 9.08
CA ASN A 78 23.44 0.41 9.79
C ASN A 78 22.69 1.61 10.39
N SER A 79 21.40 1.77 10.08
CA SER A 79 20.60 2.87 10.64
C SER A 79 20.21 2.59 12.10
N THR A 80 20.26 3.65 12.92
CA THR A 80 19.77 3.63 14.30
C THR A 80 18.24 3.71 14.41
N SER A 81 17.57 4.06 13.33
CA SER A 81 16.10 4.17 13.27
C SER A 81 15.42 2.82 13.45
N GLN A 82 14.40 2.77 14.30
CA GLN A 82 13.64 1.54 14.57
C GLN A 82 12.45 1.33 13.62
N THR A 83 12.13 2.33 12.82
CA THR A 83 10.98 2.28 11.89
C THR A 83 11.44 2.41 10.45
N VAL A 84 11.01 1.48 9.60
CA VAL A 84 11.18 1.49 8.15
C VAL A 84 9.81 1.72 7.51
N VAL A 85 9.69 2.74 6.67
CA VAL A 85 8.54 2.90 5.78
C VAL A 85 8.94 2.32 4.42
N ASN A 86 8.33 1.20 4.03
CA ASN A 86 8.60 0.57 2.75
C ASN A 86 7.51 0.93 1.72
N ALA A 87 7.84 1.90 0.87
CA ALA A 87 7.02 2.38 -0.24
C ALA A 87 7.66 2.11 -1.62
N LEU A 88 8.52 1.10 -1.70
CA LEU A 88 9.05 0.61 -2.97
C LEU A 88 7.96 -0.12 -3.74
N VAL A 89 8.06 -0.11 -5.07
CA VAL A 89 7.04 -0.70 -5.96
C VAL A 89 7.48 -2.10 -6.41
N GLY A 90 6.53 -3.03 -6.45
CA GLY A 90 6.74 -4.38 -6.99
C GLY A 90 7.72 -5.21 -6.15
N PHE A 91 8.38 -6.15 -6.80
CA PHE A 91 9.29 -7.11 -6.14
C PHE A 91 10.51 -6.47 -5.46
N LEU A 92 10.88 -5.25 -5.85
CA LEU A 92 12.02 -4.51 -5.25
C LEU A 92 11.85 -4.28 -3.74
N GLY A 93 10.61 -4.22 -3.23
CA GLY A 93 10.34 -4.02 -1.81
C GLY A 93 10.60 -5.26 -0.92
N LEU A 94 10.68 -6.46 -1.50
CA LEU A 94 10.73 -7.71 -0.73
C LEU A 94 12.01 -7.85 0.11
N LYS A 95 13.20 -7.75 -0.52
CA LYS A 95 14.47 -7.88 0.22
C LYS A 95 14.64 -6.84 1.33
N PRO A 96 14.31 -5.54 1.09
CA PRO A 96 14.28 -4.54 2.16
C PRO A 96 13.32 -4.87 3.31
N THR A 97 12.13 -5.44 3.01
CA THR A 97 11.20 -5.91 4.05
C THR A 97 11.83 -7.01 4.90
N LEU A 98 12.37 -8.06 4.27
CA LEU A 98 13.03 -9.17 4.97
C LEU A 98 14.23 -8.68 5.80
N LYS A 99 15.05 -7.79 5.24
CA LYS A 99 16.20 -7.20 5.97
C LYS A 99 15.76 -6.37 7.17
N ALA A 100 14.69 -5.62 7.05
CA ALA A 100 14.14 -4.85 8.17
C ALA A 100 13.62 -5.75 9.30
N VAL A 101 12.94 -6.87 8.95
CA VAL A 101 12.50 -7.89 9.93
C VAL A 101 13.71 -8.53 10.61
N GLU A 102 14.72 -8.95 9.84
CA GLU A 102 15.98 -9.51 10.36
C GLU A 102 16.67 -8.58 11.37
N CYS A 103 16.67 -7.27 11.08
CA CYS A 103 17.20 -6.24 11.97
C CYS A 103 16.27 -5.89 13.14
N GLY A 104 15.14 -6.58 13.32
CA GLY A 104 14.18 -6.35 14.42
C GLY A 104 13.41 -5.03 14.32
N LYS A 105 13.41 -4.37 13.16
CA LYS A 105 12.76 -3.06 12.96
C LYS A 105 11.26 -3.21 12.75
N LYS A 106 10.51 -2.17 13.14
CA LYS A 106 9.08 -2.03 12.80
C LYS A 106 8.95 -1.57 11.37
N ILE A 107 7.99 -2.12 10.64
CA ILE A 107 7.81 -1.82 9.22
C ILE A 107 6.42 -1.27 8.99
N ALA A 108 6.35 -0.02 8.55
CA ALA A 108 5.17 0.58 7.95
C ALA A 108 5.16 0.16 6.47
N LEU A 109 4.32 -0.84 6.14
CA LEU A 109 4.39 -1.54 4.85
C LEU A 109 3.32 -1.03 3.90
N ALA A 110 3.76 -0.45 2.77
CA ALA A 110 2.92 -0.14 1.61
C ALA A 110 3.19 -1.08 0.43
N ASN A 111 4.31 -1.82 0.46
CA ASN A 111 4.66 -2.80 -0.57
C ASN A 111 3.93 -4.13 -0.32
N LYS A 112 2.75 -4.29 -0.88
CA LYS A 112 1.90 -5.47 -0.70
C LYS A 112 2.52 -6.73 -1.31
N GLU A 113 3.32 -6.59 -2.36
CA GLU A 113 3.99 -7.70 -3.03
C GLU A 113 4.89 -8.48 -2.08
N SER A 114 5.46 -7.83 -1.07
CA SER A 114 6.26 -8.51 -0.03
C SER A 114 5.45 -9.59 0.71
N LEU A 115 4.20 -9.30 1.10
CA LEU A 115 3.33 -10.28 1.77
C LEU A 115 2.74 -11.27 0.78
N VAL A 116 2.37 -10.84 -0.43
CA VAL A 116 1.85 -11.72 -1.48
C VAL A 116 2.85 -12.82 -1.82
N VAL A 117 4.15 -12.48 -1.92
CA VAL A 117 5.21 -13.42 -2.34
C VAL A 117 5.80 -14.19 -1.17
N ALA A 118 5.97 -13.55 -0.02
CA ALA A 118 6.77 -14.10 1.08
C ALA A 118 6.10 -14.01 2.46
N GLY A 119 4.77 -13.86 2.52
CA GLY A 119 4.05 -13.67 3.77
C GLY A 119 4.34 -14.72 4.84
N LYS A 120 4.54 -15.99 4.44
CA LYS A 120 4.91 -17.08 5.37
C LYS A 120 6.30 -16.95 6.03
N PHE A 121 7.18 -16.10 5.47
CA PHE A 121 8.54 -15.88 5.98
C PHE A 121 8.69 -14.56 6.73
N ILE A 122 7.64 -13.75 6.79
CA ILE A 122 7.65 -12.43 7.40
C ILE A 122 6.95 -12.51 8.77
N ASP A 123 7.58 -11.96 9.81
CA ASP A 123 6.94 -11.79 11.12
C ASP A 123 5.94 -10.63 11.05
N GLN A 124 4.64 -10.95 10.94
CA GLN A 124 3.57 -9.97 10.81
C GLN A 124 3.43 -9.07 12.05
N THR A 125 3.94 -9.49 13.21
CA THR A 125 3.91 -8.66 14.43
C THR A 125 4.75 -7.39 14.31
N LYS A 126 5.72 -7.38 13.39
CA LYS A 126 6.57 -6.23 13.07
C LYS A 126 5.93 -5.27 12.06
N LEU A 127 4.84 -5.69 11.42
CA LEU A 127 4.21 -4.93 10.35
C LEU A 127 3.12 -4.00 10.88
N LYS A 128 3.04 -2.83 10.27
CA LYS A 128 1.91 -1.91 10.36
C LYS A 128 1.44 -1.62 8.92
N PRO A 129 0.19 -1.94 8.57
CA PRO A 129 -0.29 -1.72 7.22
C PRO A 129 -0.45 -0.23 6.93
N ILE A 130 0.00 0.19 5.75
CA ILE A 130 -0.26 1.53 5.22
C ILE A 130 -1.44 1.50 4.25
N ASP A 131 -1.68 0.39 3.55
CA ASP A 131 -2.81 0.26 2.66
C ASP A 131 -4.12 0.61 3.38
N SER A 132 -4.99 1.41 2.76
CA SER A 132 -6.14 2.02 3.44
C SER A 132 -7.16 0.99 3.92
N GLU A 133 -7.32 -0.10 3.19
CA GLU A 133 -8.22 -1.19 3.51
C GLU A 133 -7.72 -2.00 4.72
N HIS A 134 -6.44 -2.33 4.72
CA HIS A 134 -5.82 -3.06 5.85
C HIS A 134 -5.71 -2.19 7.11
N PHE A 135 -5.41 -0.91 6.93
CA PHE A 135 -5.50 0.05 8.04
C PHE A 135 -6.92 0.10 8.61
N GLY A 136 -7.94 0.15 7.74
CA GLY A 136 -9.34 0.12 8.14
C GLY A 136 -9.69 -1.14 8.95
N LEU A 137 -9.27 -2.34 8.48
CA LEU A 137 -9.44 -3.58 9.22
C LEU A 137 -8.73 -3.53 10.58
N TRP A 138 -7.45 -3.12 10.61
CA TRP A 138 -6.68 -3.00 11.84
C TRP A 138 -7.31 -2.02 12.84
N TYR A 139 -7.82 -0.88 12.35
CA TYR A 139 -8.45 0.16 13.17
C TYR A 139 -9.77 -0.30 13.80
N LEU A 140 -10.49 -1.20 13.12
CA LEU A 140 -11.77 -1.74 13.58
C LEU A 140 -11.65 -2.95 14.50
N LEU A 141 -10.44 -3.49 14.73
CA LEU A 141 -10.25 -4.64 15.60
C LEU A 141 -10.77 -4.36 17.01
N GLN A 142 -11.58 -5.28 17.52
CA GLN A 142 -12.15 -5.26 18.86
C GLN A 142 -11.91 -6.60 19.55
N ASP A 143 -12.06 -6.63 20.86
CA ASP A 143 -12.04 -7.86 21.64
C ASP A 143 -13.41 -8.60 21.51
N LYS A 144 -13.73 -8.94 20.28
CA LYS A 144 -14.93 -9.70 19.88
C LYS A 144 -14.56 -10.77 18.86
N LYS A 145 -15.30 -11.87 18.87
CA LYS A 145 -15.12 -12.93 17.89
C LYS A 145 -15.52 -12.43 16.48
N ILE A 146 -14.54 -12.37 15.61
CA ILE A 146 -14.73 -12.00 14.21
C ILE A 146 -15.31 -13.21 13.46
N ASP A 147 -16.34 -12.99 12.64
CA ASP A 147 -16.87 -13.97 11.70
C ASP A 147 -16.17 -13.85 10.35
N SER A 148 -16.11 -12.64 9.79
CA SER A 148 -15.50 -12.38 8.49
C SER A 148 -15.01 -10.95 8.38
N MET A 149 -14.09 -10.70 7.46
CA MET A 149 -13.63 -9.36 7.10
C MET A 149 -13.90 -9.08 5.62
N MET A 150 -14.19 -7.83 5.31
CA MET A 150 -14.46 -7.38 3.96
C MET A 150 -13.72 -6.07 3.69
N ILE A 151 -13.09 -5.97 2.54
CA ILE A 151 -12.46 -4.75 2.07
C ILE A 151 -13.25 -4.16 0.90
N THR A 152 -13.02 -2.89 0.59
CA THR A 152 -13.69 -2.25 -0.53
C THR A 152 -12.73 -2.01 -1.70
N ALA A 153 -13.30 -1.92 -2.89
CA ALA A 153 -12.62 -1.51 -4.10
C ALA A 153 -13.33 -0.30 -4.71
N SER A 154 -12.58 0.60 -5.34
CA SER A 154 -13.18 1.65 -6.18
C SER A 154 -13.86 1.13 -7.43
N GLY A 155 -13.48 -0.09 -7.87
CA GLY A 155 -13.81 -0.67 -9.16
C GLY A 155 -12.86 -0.29 -10.29
N GLY A 156 -11.88 0.61 -10.03
CA GLY A 156 -10.88 1.01 -11.01
C GLY A 156 -11.42 1.83 -12.18
N SER A 157 -10.57 2.06 -13.16
CA SER A 157 -10.84 2.94 -14.30
C SER A 157 -12.00 2.49 -15.19
N PHE A 158 -12.27 1.19 -15.23
CA PHE A 158 -13.27 0.61 -16.13
C PHE A 158 -14.57 0.18 -15.44
N ARG A 159 -14.77 0.57 -14.18
CA ARG A 159 -15.96 0.21 -13.40
C ARG A 159 -17.28 0.47 -14.12
N ASP A 160 -17.38 1.61 -14.80
CA ASP A 160 -18.62 2.08 -15.43
C ASP A 160 -18.59 1.96 -16.97
N TYR A 161 -17.53 1.36 -17.55
CA TYR A 161 -17.46 1.12 -19.00
C TYR A 161 -18.43 0.04 -19.45
N PRO A 162 -19.01 0.13 -20.66
CA PRO A 162 -19.74 -0.98 -21.25
C PRO A 162 -18.82 -2.19 -21.44
N LEU A 163 -19.30 -3.39 -21.10
CA LEU A 163 -18.48 -4.62 -21.17
C LEU A 163 -17.91 -4.86 -22.57
N ASN A 164 -18.69 -4.55 -23.61
CA ASN A 164 -18.28 -4.75 -25.02
C ASN A 164 -17.12 -3.85 -25.44
N ASP A 165 -16.90 -2.73 -24.76
CA ASP A 165 -15.87 -1.75 -25.09
C ASP A 165 -14.54 -2.05 -24.42
N LEU A 166 -14.52 -2.91 -23.37
CA LEU A 166 -13.31 -3.24 -22.60
C LEU A 166 -12.17 -3.81 -23.45
N LYS A 167 -12.48 -4.50 -24.55
CA LYS A 167 -11.47 -5.05 -25.48
C LYS A 167 -10.69 -4.00 -26.29
N ASN A 168 -11.18 -2.76 -26.32
CA ASN A 168 -10.63 -1.67 -27.13
C ASN A 168 -10.03 -0.54 -26.31
N VAL A 169 -9.94 -0.71 -24.97
CA VAL A 169 -9.43 0.35 -24.08
C VAL A 169 -7.94 0.57 -24.27
N SER A 170 -7.52 1.82 -24.09
CA SER A 170 -6.13 2.24 -24.18
C SER A 170 -5.45 2.23 -22.80
N ILE A 171 -4.12 2.21 -22.79
CA ILE A 171 -3.31 2.38 -21.58
C ILE A 171 -3.65 3.69 -20.86
N LYS A 172 -3.87 4.78 -21.63
CA LYS A 172 -4.23 6.08 -21.05
C LYS A 172 -5.54 6.02 -20.28
N GLU A 173 -6.54 5.31 -20.78
CA GLU A 173 -7.81 5.10 -20.08
C GLU A 173 -7.64 4.21 -18.86
N ALA A 174 -6.82 3.15 -18.93
CA ALA A 174 -6.49 2.30 -17.80
C ALA A 174 -5.82 3.06 -16.65
N LEU A 175 -5.00 4.06 -16.98
CA LEU A 175 -4.31 4.91 -16.00
C LEU A 175 -5.19 6.04 -15.42
N SER A 176 -6.46 6.17 -15.86
CA SER A 176 -7.38 7.23 -15.42
C SER A 176 -8.26 6.75 -14.26
N HIS A 177 -7.67 6.63 -13.05
CA HIS A 177 -8.40 6.16 -11.87
C HIS A 177 -9.41 7.21 -11.37
N PRO A 178 -10.69 6.83 -11.06
CA PRO A 178 -11.74 7.79 -10.73
C PRO A 178 -11.55 8.53 -9.39
N ASN A 179 -10.97 7.87 -8.38
CA ASN A 179 -10.97 8.38 -7.00
C ASN A 179 -9.56 8.66 -6.45
N TRP A 180 -8.52 7.98 -6.96
CA TRP A 180 -7.17 8.02 -6.40
C TRP A 180 -6.14 8.50 -7.41
N SER A 181 -5.14 9.26 -6.94
CA SER A 181 -3.92 9.56 -7.68
C SER A 181 -2.82 8.61 -7.23
N MET A 182 -2.50 7.62 -8.06
CA MET A 182 -1.60 6.51 -7.72
C MET A 182 -0.52 6.32 -8.79
N GLY A 183 0.47 5.47 -8.49
CA GLY A 183 1.46 5.03 -9.48
C GLY A 183 0.82 4.19 -10.61
N ASN A 184 1.51 4.13 -11.76
CA ASN A 184 0.98 3.47 -12.96
C ASN A 184 0.62 2.00 -12.73
N LYS A 185 1.53 1.22 -12.13
CA LYS A 185 1.31 -0.22 -11.87
C LYS A 185 0.05 -0.46 -11.06
N ILE A 186 -0.07 0.16 -9.88
CA ILE A 186 -1.22 -0.06 -9.01
C ILE A 186 -2.53 0.46 -9.62
N THR A 187 -2.47 1.46 -10.51
CA THR A 187 -3.65 1.95 -11.25
C THR A 187 -4.17 0.90 -12.22
N ILE A 188 -3.28 0.22 -12.95
CA ILE A 188 -3.62 -0.91 -13.83
C ILE A 188 -4.10 -2.12 -13.01
N ASP A 189 -3.41 -2.45 -11.92
CA ASP A 189 -3.82 -3.52 -11.00
C ASP A 189 -5.21 -3.26 -10.41
N SER A 190 -5.57 -1.99 -10.15
CA SER A 190 -6.91 -1.58 -9.73
C SER A 190 -7.95 -1.77 -10.85
N ALA A 191 -7.61 -1.38 -12.08
CA ALA A 191 -8.51 -1.51 -13.24
C ALA A 191 -8.85 -2.97 -13.57
N THR A 192 -7.95 -3.91 -13.27
CA THR A 192 -8.12 -5.35 -13.48
C THR A 192 -8.65 -6.10 -12.26
N MET A 193 -8.74 -5.47 -11.09
CA MET A 193 -9.03 -6.05 -9.77
C MET A 193 -7.88 -6.92 -9.22
N THR A 194 -6.74 -7.01 -9.88
CA THR A 194 -5.54 -7.72 -9.39
C THR A 194 -5.06 -7.12 -8.06
N ASN A 195 -5.08 -5.79 -7.95
CA ASN A 195 -4.76 -5.11 -6.70
C ASN A 195 -5.61 -5.66 -5.53
N LYS A 196 -6.89 -5.90 -5.75
CA LYS A 196 -7.82 -6.37 -4.70
C LYS A 196 -7.56 -7.83 -4.32
N ILE A 197 -7.15 -8.69 -5.27
CA ILE A 197 -6.69 -10.05 -4.94
C ILE A 197 -5.43 -9.99 -4.06
N PHE A 198 -4.46 -9.15 -4.41
CA PHE A 198 -3.26 -8.96 -3.58
C PHE A 198 -3.61 -8.48 -2.17
N GLU A 199 -4.54 -7.56 -2.05
CA GLU A 199 -4.99 -7.04 -0.76
C GLU A 199 -5.73 -8.11 0.07
N LEU A 200 -6.53 -8.98 -0.55
CA LEU A 200 -7.13 -10.10 0.18
C LEU A 200 -6.08 -11.08 0.70
N MET A 201 -5.02 -11.36 -0.09
CA MET A 201 -3.89 -12.17 0.36
C MET A 201 -3.12 -11.51 1.51
N GLU A 202 -2.86 -10.20 1.40
CA GLU A 202 -2.21 -9.42 2.44
C GLU A 202 -3.05 -9.43 3.73
N ALA A 203 -4.37 -9.23 3.64
CA ALA A 203 -5.27 -9.32 4.79
C ALA A 203 -5.24 -10.72 5.42
N ALA A 204 -5.18 -11.78 4.61
CA ALA A 204 -5.09 -13.15 5.09
C ALA A 204 -3.81 -13.40 5.92
N TRP A 205 -2.68 -12.81 5.53
CA TRP A 205 -1.43 -12.87 6.28
C TRP A 205 -1.45 -11.98 7.54
N LEU A 206 -1.92 -10.74 7.42
CA LEU A 206 -1.89 -9.76 8.51
C LEU A 206 -2.83 -10.11 9.67
N PHE A 207 -3.98 -10.72 9.37
CA PHE A 207 -5.04 -10.94 10.36
C PHE A 207 -5.31 -12.41 10.66
N ASP A 208 -4.58 -13.33 10.01
CA ASP A 208 -4.74 -14.79 10.12
C ASP A 208 -6.20 -15.24 9.95
N ILE A 209 -6.89 -14.64 8.98
CA ILE A 209 -8.30 -14.94 8.67
C ILE A 209 -8.43 -15.35 7.20
N ARG A 210 -9.32 -16.34 6.91
CA ARG A 210 -9.57 -16.83 5.55
C ARG A 210 -10.94 -16.44 5.00
N LYS A 211 -11.88 -16.13 5.89
CA LYS A 211 -13.21 -15.66 5.50
C LYS A 211 -13.15 -14.19 5.14
N LEU A 212 -12.59 -13.96 3.95
CA LEU A 212 -12.31 -12.64 3.37
C LEU A 212 -13.09 -12.47 2.08
N ASP A 213 -13.61 -11.27 1.84
CA ASP A 213 -14.21 -10.89 0.57
C ASP A 213 -14.01 -9.40 0.28
N ALA A 214 -14.40 -8.96 -0.92
CA ALA A 214 -14.40 -7.55 -1.27
C ALA A 214 -15.67 -7.17 -2.05
N ILE A 215 -16.05 -5.90 -1.92
CA ILE A 215 -17.13 -5.28 -2.68
C ILE A 215 -16.65 -3.96 -3.29
N ILE A 216 -17.32 -3.49 -4.33
CA ILE A 216 -17.07 -2.16 -4.86
C ILE A 216 -17.87 -1.15 -4.02
N GLU A 217 -17.18 -0.10 -3.53
CA GLU A 217 -17.77 1.11 -3.00
C GLU A 217 -17.31 2.30 -3.86
N THR A 218 -18.25 2.92 -4.55
CA THR A 218 -17.95 3.78 -5.71
C THR A 218 -17.29 5.12 -5.36
N LYS A 219 -17.42 5.59 -4.13
CA LYS A 219 -16.84 6.87 -3.67
C LYS A 219 -15.50 6.72 -2.95
N SER A 220 -15.09 5.49 -2.62
CA SER A 220 -13.90 5.18 -1.82
C SER A 220 -13.88 5.88 -0.45
N LEU A 221 -15.03 5.96 0.20
CA LEU A 221 -15.19 6.53 1.55
C LEU A 221 -15.21 5.46 2.63
N ILE A 222 -15.76 4.28 2.32
CA ILE A 222 -15.66 3.12 3.20
C ILE A 222 -14.51 2.25 2.70
N HIS A 223 -13.57 1.94 3.61
CA HIS A 223 -12.38 1.18 3.26
C HIS A 223 -12.45 -0.29 3.67
N ALA A 224 -13.12 -0.58 4.79
CA ALA A 224 -13.18 -1.92 5.35
C ALA A 224 -14.42 -2.13 6.21
N PHE A 225 -14.79 -3.41 6.37
CA PHE A 225 -15.83 -3.89 7.29
C PHE A 225 -15.31 -5.08 8.09
N ILE A 226 -15.74 -5.18 9.35
CA ILE A 226 -15.63 -6.42 10.15
C ILE A 226 -17.02 -6.86 10.53
N ASN A 227 -17.35 -8.11 10.21
CA ASN A 227 -18.55 -8.78 10.66
C ASN A 227 -18.21 -9.64 11.88
N PHE A 228 -18.95 -9.46 12.96
CA PHE A 228 -18.77 -10.22 14.18
C PHE A 228 -19.74 -11.39 14.28
N SER A 229 -19.39 -12.39 15.09
CA SER A 229 -20.22 -13.61 15.27
C SER A 229 -21.59 -13.34 15.89
N ASP A 230 -21.79 -12.16 16.49
CA ASP A 230 -23.10 -11.71 17.01
C ASP A 230 -24.03 -11.13 15.94
N GLY A 231 -23.56 -11.06 14.68
CA GLY A 231 -24.30 -10.51 13.54
C GLY A 231 -24.13 -9.00 13.37
N SER A 232 -23.37 -8.33 14.25
CA SER A 232 -23.06 -6.90 14.06
C SER A 232 -21.96 -6.70 13.01
N THR A 233 -21.99 -5.53 12.34
CA THR A 233 -20.97 -5.10 11.38
C THR A 233 -20.46 -3.72 11.77
N THR A 234 -19.15 -3.54 11.70
CA THR A 234 -18.51 -2.22 11.82
C THR A 234 -17.83 -1.84 10.51
N ALA A 235 -17.78 -0.53 10.21
CA ALA A 235 -17.18 0.01 9.01
C ALA A 235 -16.18 1.11 9.34
N HIS A 236 -15.05 1.14 8.62
CA HIS A 236 -14.11 2.27 8.66
C HIS A 236 -14.45 3.24 7.53
N ILE A 237 -14.82 4.47 7.91
CA ILE A 237 -15.21 5.55 7.00
C ILE A 237 -14.20 6.69 7.12
N ALA A 238 -13.54 7.05 6.02
CA ALA A 238 -12.60 8.17 5.95
C ALA A 238 -12.51 8.69 4.51
N ASN A 239 -12.12 9.95 4.36
CA ASN A 239 -11.80 10.49 3.03
C ASN A 239 -10.60 9.75 2.43
N ALA A 240 -10.60 9.57 1.10
CA ALA A 240 -9.56 8.89 0.35
C ALA A 240 -8.20 9.61 0.49
N SER A 241 -7.38 9.16 1.44
CA SER A 241 -6.06 9.72 1.72
C SER A 241 -5.16 8.70 2.40
N MET A 242 -3.90 8.65 1.98
CA MET A 242 -2.89 7.80 2.61
C MET A 242 -2.30 8.40 3.89
N GLN A 243 -2.57 9.66 4.20
CA GLN A 243 -1.96 10.31 5.37
C GLN A 243 -2.42 9.69 6.69
N LEU A 244 -3.69 9.30 6.80
CA LEU A 244 -4.21 8.69 8.03
C LEU A 244 -3.56 7.33 8.32
N PRO A 245 -3.55 6.35 7.40
CA PRO A 245 -2.85 5.09 7.60
C PRO A 245 -1.35 5.26 7.90
N ILE A 246 -0.68 6.15 7.18
CA ILE A 246 0.75 6.44 7.36
C ILE A 246 1.00 7.00 8.76
N ALA A 247 0.19 7.96 9.23
CA ALA A 247 0.35 8.53 10.56
C ALA A 247 0.27 7.44 11.65
N TYR A 248 -0.75 6.59 11.59
CA TYR A 248 -0.91 5.49 12.57
C TYR A 248 0.18 4.42 12.46
N ALA A 249 0.63 4.09 11.24
CA ALA A 249 1.71 3.12 11.04
C ALA A 249 3.05 3.59 11.67
N ILE A 250 3.32 4.90 11.65
CA ILE A 250 4.56 5.49 12.17
C ILE A 250 4.43 5.83 13.65
N LEU A 251 3.33 6.47 14.06
CA LEU A 251 3.15 7.00 15.42
C LEU A 251 2.54 5.96 16.38
N GLY A 252 1.81 4.97 15.86
CA GLY A 252 1.06 3.98 16.64
C GLY A 252 -0.33 4.47 17.09
N SER A 253 -0.47 5.74 17.44
CA SER A 253 -1.71 6.44 17.75
C SER A 253 -1.58 7.91 17.35
N CYS A 254 -2.69 8.60 17.18
CA CYS A 254 -2.69 10.01 16.80
C CYS A 254 -3.92 10.70 17.39
N ASP A 255 -3.68 11.71 18.24
CA ASP A 255 -4.73 12.54 18.83
C ASP A 255 -4.96 13.84 18.06
N GLU A 256 -4.13 14.12 17.04
CA GLU A 256 -4.29 15.27 16.18
C GLU A 256 -5.11 14.94 14.94
N GLN A 257 -5.88 15.92 14.48
CA GLN A 257 -6.66 15.78 13.24
C GLN A 257 -5.71 15.63 12.02
N ILE A 258 -5.78 14.49 11.36
CA ILE A 258 -5.06 14.23 10.10
C ILE A 258 -5.93 14.56 8.90
N LEU A 259 -7.19 14.11 8.91
CA LEU A 259 -8.18 14.36 7.85
C LEU A 259 -9.39 15.10 8.41
N LYS A 260 -10.10 15.82 7.54
CA LYS A 260 -11.42 16.30 7.89
C LYS A 260 -12.38 15.11 8.02
N PRO A 261 -13.30 15.11 8.98
CA PRO A 261 -14.36 14.11 9.04
C PRO A 261 -15.17 14.08 7.74
N VAL A 262 -15.70 12.90 7.41
CA VAL A 262 -16.61 12.76 6.27
C VAL A 262 -17.96 13.36 6.64
N ASP A 263 -18.46 14.29 5.83
CA ASP A 263 -19.80 14.82 5.98
C ASP A 263 -20.82 13.88 5.31
N LEU A 264 -21.48 13.07 6.11
CA LEU A 264 -22.44 12.08 5.61
C LEU A 264 -23.68 12.71 4.99
N VAL A 265 -24.02 13.96 5.34
CA VAL A 265 -25.15 14.68 4.74
C VAL A 265 -24.77 15.13 3.32
N GLU A 266 -23.56 15.64 3.14
CA GLU A 266 -23.04 16.02 1.82
C GLU A 266 -22.86 14.78 0.92
N VAL A 267 -22.39 13.67 1.50
CA VAL A 267 -22.25 12.39 0.76
C VAL A 267 -23.59 11.86 0.27
N ALA A 268 -24.66 12.04 1.02
CA ALA A 268 -26.05 11.64 0.78
C ALA A 268 -26.25 10.13 0.60
N ASN A 269 -25.60 9.51 -0.42
CA ASN A 269 -25.76 8.09 -0.75
C ASN A 269 -24.42 7.39 -0.88
N LEU A 270 -24.33 6.15 -0.40
CA LEU A 270 -23.24 5.23 -0.65
C LEU A 270 -23.75 4.09 -1.54
N GLU A 271 -22.98 3.75 -2.55
CA GLU A 271 -23.35 2.70 -3.50
C GLU A 271 -22.36 1.54 -3.39
N PHE A 272 -22.92 0.34 -3.24
CA PHE A 272 -22.19 -0.91 -3.18
C PHE A 272 -22.55 -1.81 -4.35
N ARG A 273 -21.54 -2.41 -4.99
CA ARG A 273 -21.72 -3.37 -6.08
C ARG A 273 -20.91 -4.64 -5.83
N LYS A 274 -21.39 -5.76 -6.33
CA LYS A 274 -20.60 -6.99 -6.39
C LYS A 274 -19.48 -6.87 -7.41
N ILE A 275 -18.38 -7.56 -7.17
CA ILE A 275 -17.32 -7.73 -8.15
C ILE A 275 -17.75 -8.86 -9.10
N GLU A 276 -18.03 -8.50 -10.34
CA GLU A 276 -18.52 -9.44 -11.37
C GLU A 276 -17.35 -10.00 -12.19
N THR A 277 -17.28 -11.33 -12.32
CA THR A 277 -16.23 -12.02 -13.09
C THR A 277 -16.29 -11.69 -14.58
N SER A 278 -17.47 -11.38 -15.11
CA SER A 278 -17.64 -10.90 -16.49
C SER A 278 -16.86 -9.60 -16.78
N ARG A 279 -16.66 -8.75 -15.77
CA ARG A 279 -15.88 -7.51 -15.86
C ARG A 279 -14.45 -7.69 -15.40
N TYR A 280 -14.24 -8.48 -14.36
CA TYR A 280 -12.97 -8.72 -13.70
C TYR A 280 -12.66 -10.23 -13.68
N PRO A 281 -12.20 -10.81 -14.80
CA PRO A 281 -12.00 -12.27 -14.89
C PRO A 281 -11.08 -12.85 -13.84
N ILE A 282 -10.10 -12.08 -13.35
CA ILE A 282 -9.21 -12.53 -12.27
C ILE A 282 -9.97 -12.90 -10.98
N TRP A 283 -11.19 -12.39 -10.80
CA TRP A 283 -11.99 -12.69 -9.61
C TRP A 283 -12.46 -14.16 -9.54
N GLU A 284 -12.42 -14.89 -10.66
CA GLU A 284 -12.74 -16.31 -10.71
C GLU A 284 -11.78 -17.17 -9.87
N ILE A 285 -10.53 -16.76 -9.75
CA ILE A 285 -9.50 -17.49 -9.00
C ILE A 285 -9.36 -17.05 -7.54
N LYS A 286 -10.21 -16.13 -7.07
CA LYS A 286 -10.12 -15.56 -5.70
C LYS A 286 -10.10 -16.63 -4.62
N ASP A 287 -11.04 -17.56 -4.66
CA ASP A 287 -11.19 -18.58 -3.62
C ASP A 287 -10.03 -19.60 -3.67
N GLU A 288 -9.53 -19.95 -4.85
CA GLU A 288 -8.36 -20.81 -5.01
C GLU A 288 -7.12 -20.15 -4.37
N ILE A 289 -6.92 -18.87 -4.63
CA ILE A 289 -5.79 -18.09 -4.06
C ILE A 289 -5.90 -17.99 -2.54
N LEU A 290 -7.08 -17.69 -2.00
CA LEU A 290 -7.28 -17.58 -0.55
C LEU A 290 -7.13 -18.93 0.18
N ASN A 291 -7.44 -20.04 -0.49
CA ASN A 291 -7.21 -21.39 0.03
C ASN A 291 -5.74 -21.82 -0.03
N ASN A 292 -4.96 -21.25 -0.94
CA ASN A 292 -3.52 -21.52 -1.09
C ASN A 292 -2.72 -20.25 -1.38
N LEU A 293 -2.31 -19.56 -0.32
CA LEU A 293 -1.57 -18.29 -0.45
C LEU A 293 -0.19 -18.44 -1.12
N ASP A 294 0.37 -19.63 -1.24
CA ASP A 294 1.63 -19.83 -1.97
C ASP A 294 1.48 -19.55 -3.48
N LEU A 295 0.26 -19.57 -4.01
CA LEU A 295 -0.04 -19.15 -5.39
C LEU A 295 0.24 -17.66 -5.64
N GLY A 296 0.40 -16.85 -4.59
CA GLY A 296 0.78 -15.44 -4.70
C GLY A 296 2.10 -15.23 -5.43
N VAL A 297 3.06 -16.15 -5.30
CA VAL A 297 4.32 -16.09 -6.04
C VAL A 297 4.07 -16.12 -7.55
N VAL A 298 3.22 -17.05 -7.99
CA VAL A 298 2.90 -17.23 -9.42
C VAL A 298 2.06 -16.05 -9.91
N LEU A 299 1.07 -15.64 -9.13
CA LEU A 299 0.19 -14.52 -9.47
C LEU A 299 0.98 -13.21 -9.60
N ASN A 300 1.88 -12.93 -8.64
CA ASN A 300 2.71 -11.72 -8.70
C ASN A 300 3.65 -11.76 -9.92
N ALA A 301 4.30 -12.89 -10.20
CA ALA A 301 5.19 -13.03 -11.35
C ALA A 301 4.43 -12.82 -12.68
N ALA A 302 3.24 -13.42 -12.81
CA ALA A 302 2.39 -13.22 -13.99
C ALA A 302 1.96 -11.76 -14.16
N ASN A 303 1.56 -11.09 -13.06
CA ASN A 303 1.16 -9.70 -13.08
C ASN A 303 2.32 -8.75 -13.43
N GLU A 304 3.53 -8.96 -12.89
CA GLU A 304 4.72 -8.15 -13.24
C GLU A 304 5.01 -8.22 -14.75
N VAL A 305 4.91 -9.41 -15.35
CA VAL A 305 5.09 -9.59 -16.80
C VAL A 305 3.98 -8.92 -17.60
N ALA A 306 2.72 -9.02 -17.15
CA ALA A 306 1.58 -8.45 -17.85
C ALA A 306 1.61 -6.91 -17.84
N VAL A 307 1.95 -6.30 -16.70
CA VAL A 307 1.97 -4.83 -16.56
C VAL A 307 3.22 -4.20 -17.19
N SER A 308 4.30 -4.96 -17.39
CA SER A 308 5.54 -4.46 -18.00
C SER A 308 5.49 -4.36 -19.53
N LYS A 309 4.49 -4.94 -20.18
CA LYS A 309 4.27 -4.92 -21.64
C LYS A 309 3.34 -3.80 -22.07
#